data_21368687d6d07b211b7b25e38c7edb28
#
_entry.id   21368687d6d07b211b7b25e38c7edb28
#
_cell.length_a   1.000
_cell.length_b   1.000
_cell.length_c   1.000
_cell.angle_alpha   90.00
_cell.angle_beta   90.00
_cell.angle_gamma   90.00
#
_symmetry.space_group_name_H-M   'P 1'
#
loop_
_entity.id
_entity.type
_entity.pdbx_description
1 polymer ?
#
loop_
_entity_poly.entity_id
_entity_poly.type
_entity_poly.pdbx_seq_one_letter_code
_entity_poly.pdbx_strand_id
1 'polypeptide(L)'
;MASLRALECLVAVADSGSITQAALLLHSSQPAVSHQLASLERETRTVLLRRESRGVKLTPAGRAAVADARRAVEAAASAVRSARTAGQAAGGVLRLVCAQSLTVPLLAEVIRQWHRRHPDVAITLRESTAMDEALGLVDSDEADVAVLTAPSAGRFTISAVAEEEIVLAAPAGHPLAEQSAVRLEDLEGVPLVHFAPDNGLSAWLDQSFARAGVHPETVMRTSVTAAAPQLAAAGLGIAVCPVSAVSDGFPGVVRSFSPRWVRQLVAVTSAEPDPLVARFIGDLRSRGVRVPRGVRTQLTQDGPPAGTPRPAS
;
A
#
# COMPACT_ATOMS: atom_id res chain seq x y z
N MET A 1 12.44 -24.64 25.53
CA MET A 1 12.23 -23.60 24.52
C MET A 1 10.97 -23.95 23.73
N ALA A 2 10.03 -23.03 23.61
CA ALA A 2 8.76 -23.29 22.94
C ALA A 2 9.01 -23.82 21.52
N SER A 3 8.31 -24.90 21.16
CA SER A 3 8.41 -25.43 19.81
C SER A 3 7.56 -24.59 18.85
N LEU A 4 8.02 -24.44 17.61
CA LEU A 4 7.20 -23.77 16.57
C LEU A 4 5.80 -24.41 16.48
N ARG A 5 5.72 -25.73 16.64
CA ARG A 5 4.44 -26.46 16.63
C ARG A 5 3.50 -26.04 17.76
N ALA A 6 4.02 -25.68 18.93
CA ALA A 6 3.20 -25.19 20.03
C ALA A 6 2.65 -23.78 19.73
N LEU A 7 3.43 -22.93 19.04
CA LEU A 7 2.99 -21.62 18.58
C LEU A 7 1.92 -21.73 17.48
N GLU A 8 2.09 -22.65 16.51
CA GLU A 8 1.07 -22.98 15.50
C GLU A 8 -0.26 -23.40 16.15
N CYS A 9 -0.19 -24.26 17.18
CA CYS A 9 -1.37 -24.69 17.92
C CYS A 9 -2.06 -23.49 18.62
N LEU A 10 -1.30 -22.59 19.24
CA LEU A 10 -1.86 -21.39 19.88
C LEU A 10 -2.57 -20.49 18.86
N VAL A 11 -1.95 -20.25 17.72
CA VAL A 11 -2.55 -19.43 16.63
C VAL A 11 -3.82 -20.09 16.09
N ALA A 12 -3.78 -21.38 15.76
CA ALA A 12 -4.94 -22.09 15.22
C ALA A 12 -6.13 -22.14 16.19
N VAL A 13 -5.86 -22.27 17.51
CA VAL A 13 -6.91 -22.20 18.53
C VAL A 13 -7.45 -20.79 18.71
N ALA A 14 -6.59 -19.77 18.60
CA ALA A 14 -7.00 -18.36 18.64
C ALA A 14 -7.98 -18.02 17.50
N ASP A 15 -7.71 -18.55 16.29
CA ASP A 15 -8.51 -18.29 15.09
C ASP A 15 -9.84 -19.06 15.06
N SER A 16 -9.81 -20.31 15.53
CA SER A 16 -10.98 -21.19 15.47
C SER A 16 -11.87 -21.15 16.72
N GLY A 17 -11.34 -20.65 17.84
CA GLY A 17 -12.02 -20.72 19.15
C GLY A 17 -12.24 -22.15 19.69
N SER A 18 -11.60 -23.17 19.08
CA SER A 18 -11.84 -24.58 19.38
C SER A 18 -10.58 -25.44 19.17
N ILE A 19 -10.22 -26.21 20.20
CA ILE A 19 -9.09 -27.15 20.08
C ILE A 19 -9.36 -28.24 19.01
N THR A 20 -10.60 -28.68 18.89
CA THR A 20 -11.01 -29.69 17.89
C THR A 20 -10.89 -29.13 16.47
N GLN A 21 -11.36 -27.92 16.23
CA GLN A 21 -11.21 -27.26 14.93
C GLN A 21 -9.76 -26.96 14.58
N ALA A 22 -8.98 -26.49 15.56
CA ALA A 22 -7.55 -26.28 15.39
C ALA A 22 -6.80 -27.58 15.04
N ALA A 23 -7.21 -28.70 15.65
CA ALA A 23 -6.63 -30.00 15.31
C ALA A 23 -6.92 -30.41 13.86
N LEU A 24 -8.12 -30.17 13.35
CA LEU A 24 -8.48 -30.40 11.94
C LEU A 24 -7.66 -29.49 11.01
N LEU A 25 -7.56 -28.19 11.30
CA LEU A 25 -6.78 -27.23 10.51
C LEU A 25 -5.29 -27.60 10.44
N LEU A 26 -4.75 -28.14 11.54
CA LEU A 26 -3.35 -28.54 11.64
C LEU A 26 -3.07 -29.99 11.22
N HIS A 27 -4.07 -30.69 10.68
CA HIS A 27 -3.98 -32.12 10.33
C HIS A 27 -3.41 -32.97 11.49
N SER A 28 -3.92 -32.73 12.71
CA SER A 28 -3.42 -33.33 13.96
C SER A 28 -4.57 -33.88 14.80
N SER A 29 -4.25 -34.57 15.88
CA SER A 29 -5.27 -35.00 16.85
C SER A 29 -5.49 -33.95 17.94
N GLN A 30 -6.74 -33.88 18.46
CA GLN A 30 -7.07 -32.98 19.58
C GLN A 30 -6.19 -33.21 20.83
N PRO A 31 -5.84 -34.45 21.24
CA PRO A 31 -4.87 -34.68 22.34
C PRO A 31 -3.48 -34.10 22.05
N ALA A 32 -2.99 -34.21 20.81
CA ALA A 32 -1.69 -33.68 20.43
C ALA A 32 -1.69 -32.12 20.52
N VAL A 33 -2.71 -31.44 20.00
CA VAL A 33 -2.86 -29.98 20.13
C VAL A 33 -2.94 -29.59 21.61
N SER A 34 -3.75 -30.27 22.42
CA SER A 34 -3.87 -30.01 23.85
C SER A 34 -2.52 -30.17 24.57
N HIS A 35 -1.73 -31.20 24.23
CA HIS A 35 -0.41 -31.43 24.79
C HIS A 35 0.58 -30.31 24.46
N GLN A 36 0.60 -29.84 23.20
CA GLN A 36 1.46 -28.73 22.76
C GLN A 36 1.10 -27.43 23.51
N LEU A 37 -0.17 -27.14 23.66
CA LEU A 37 -0.64 -25.95 24.41
C LEU A 37 -0.27 -26.04 25.89
N ALA A 38 -0.48 -27.18 26.53
CA ALA A 38 -0.10 -27.40 27.92
C ALA A 38 1.44 -27.33 28.12
N SER A 39 2.22 -27.74 27.12
CA SER A 39 3.66 -27.55 27.14
C SER A 39 4.06 -26.09 27.09
N LEU A 40 3.41 -25.29 26.23
CA LEU A 40 3.65 -23.86 26.12
C LEU A 40 3.27 -23.11 27.41
N GLU A 41 2.12 -23.43 28.01
CA GLU A 41 1.68 -22.85 29.29
C GLU A 41 2.63 -23.19 30.44
N ARG A 42 3.16 -24.42 30.47
CA ARG A 42 4.19 -24.80 31.47
C ARG A 42 5.47 -24.02 31.30
N GLU A 43 5.92 -23.81 30.07
CA GLU A 43 7.13 -23.07 29.78
C GLU A 43 6.99 -21.58 30.11
N THR A 44 5.86 -20.99 29.75
CA THR A 44 5.55 -19.57 30.07
C THR A 44 5.14 -19.38 31.52
N ARG A 45 4.88 -20.47 32.27
CA ARG A 45 4.33 -20.47 33.64
C ARG A 45 3.06 -19.62 33.75
N THR A 46 2.28 -19.58 32.67
CA THR A 46 1.11 -18.70 32.56
C THR A 46 0.02 -19.41 31.77
N VAL A 47 -1.22 -19.30 32.22
CA VAL A 47 -2.39 -19.81 31.51
C VAL A 47 -2.68 -18.90 30.33
N LEU A 48 -2.61 -19.45 29.11
CA LEU A 48 -2.84 -18.73 27.86
C LEU A 48 -4.28 -18.88 27.35
N LEU A 49 -4.92 -20.01 27.72
CA LEU A 49 -6.25 -20.38 27.25
C LEU A 49 -7.17 -20.70 28.43
N ARG A 50 -8.43 -20.27 28.33
CA ARG A 50 -9.50 -20.62 29.30
C ARG A 50 -10.57 -21.43 28.58
N ARG A 51 -10.93 -22.57 29.15
CA ARG A 51 -12.08 -23.36 28.67
C ARG A 51 -13.37 -22.71 29.11
N GLU A 52 -14.31 -22.60 28.19
CA GLU A 52 -15.67 -22.14 28.43
C GLU A 52 -16.67 -23.22 28.01
N SER A 53 -17.95 -23.03 28.36
CA SER A 53 -19.04 -23.96 28.00
C SER A 53 -19.21 -24.12 26.47
N ARG A 54 -18.74 -23.14 25.69
CA ARG A 54 -18.80 -23.13 24.22
C ARG A 54 -17.42 -22.85 23.61
N GLY A 55 -16.41 -23.70 23.92
CA GLY A 55 -15.10 -23.61 23.29
C GLY A 55 -13.98 -23.08 24.18
N VAL A 56 -13.05 -22.37 23.61
CA VAL A 56 -11.83 -21.87 24.27
C VAL A 56 -11.65 -20.38 23.97
N LYS A 57 -11.30 -19.61 24.98
CA LYS A 57 -10.94 -18.19 24.85
C LYS A 57 -9.51 -17.93 25.32
N LEU A 58 -8.88 -16.95 24.69
CA LEU A 58 -7.57 -16.45 25.11
C LEU A 58 -7.66 -15.65 26.42
N THR A 59 -6.73 -15.87 27.33
CA THR A 59 -6.48 -14.97 28.46
C THR A 59 -5.83 -13.67 27.98
N PRO A 60 -5.67 -12.62 28.82
CA PRO A 60 -4.85 -11.47 28.47
C PRO A 60 -3.43 -11.84 28.03
N ALA A 61 -2.79 -12.77 28.74
CA ALA A 61 -1.47 -13.30 28.38
C ALA A 61 -1.49 -14.06 27.04
N GLY A 62 -2.55 -14.85 26.79
CA GLY A 62 -2.74 -15.53 25.51
C GLY A 62 -2.87 -14.55 24.35
N ARG A 63 -3.63 -13.45 24.51
CA ARG A 63 -3.74 -12.42 23.49
C ARG A 63 -2.41 -11.72 23.19
N ALA A 64 -1.64 -11.42 24.20
CA ALA A 64 -0.29 -10.87 24.02
C ALA A 64 0.62 -11.84 23.27
N ALA A 65 0.60 -13.13 23.65
CA ALA A 65 1.45 -14.15 23.03
C ALA A 65 1.06 -14.47 21.58
N VAL A 66 -0.22 -14.41 21.21
CA VAL A 66 -0.69 -14.76 19.85
C VAL A 66 -0.09 -13.87 18.78
N ALA A 67 0.06 -12.56 19.02
CA ALA A 67 0.64 -11.64 18.05
C ALA A 67 2.09 -12.03 17.70
N ASP A 68 2.89 -12.37 18.71
CA ASP A 68 4.27 -12.80 18.50
C ASP A 68 4.36 -14.23 17.94
N ALA A 69 3.44 -15.11 18.36
CA ALA A 69 3.35 -16.47 17.82
C ALA A 69 3.05 -16.47 16.32
N ARG A 70 2.16 -15.60 15.83
CA ARG A 70 1.90 -15.43 14.40
C ARG A 70 3.16 -15.04 13.66
N ARG A 71 3.86 -14.00 14.12
CA ARG A 71 5.11 -13.57 13.49
C ARG A 71 6.16 -14.67 13.43
N ALA A 72 6.30 -15.45 14.51
CA ALA A 72 7.25 -16.56 14.55
C ALA A 72 6.89 -17.68 13.56
N VAL A 73 5.61 -18.06 13.47
CA VAL A 73 5.12 -19.07 12.51
C VAL A 73 5.30 -18.61 11.07
N GLU A 74 4.98 -17.37 10.80
CA GLU A 74 5.14 -16.75 9.48
C GLU A 74 6.61 -16.64 9.07
N ALA A 75 7.50 -16.23 9.99
CA ALA A 75 8.94 -16.16 9.74
C ALA A 75 9.54 -17.56 9.42
N ALA A 76 9.10 -18.60 10.12
CA ALA A 76 9.52 -19.97 9.83
C ALA A 76 9.02 -20.45 8.46
N ALA A 77 7.77 -20.15 8.11
CA ALA A 77 7.23 -20.45 6.78
C ALA A 77 7.96 -19.67 5.67
N SER A 78 8.33 -18.42 5.94
CA SER A 78 9.14 -17.59 5.03
C SER A 78 10.52 -18.18 4.80
N ALA A 79 11.23 -18.60 5.85
CA ALA A 79 12.53 -19.24 5.74
C ALA A 79 12.49 -20.51 4.84
N VAL A 80 11.44 -21.33 4.99
CA VAL A 80 11.25 -22.54 4.14
C VAL A 80 10.97 -22.13 2.68
N ARG A 81 10.16 -21.10 2.47
CA ARG A 81 9.88 -20.58 1.11
C ARG A 81 11.15 -20.03 0.46
N SER A 82 11.91 -19.20 1.17
CA SER A 82 13.17 -18.62 0.69
C SER A 82 14.20 -19.69 0.30
N ALA A 83 14.33 -20.73 1.14
CA ALA A 83 15.21 -21.86 0.84
C ALA A 83 14.76 -22.63 -0.41
N ARG A 84 13.46 -22.85 -0.59
CA ARG A 84 12.90 -23.49 -1.81
C ARG A 84 13.13 -22.63 -3.04
N THR A 85 12.90 -21.34 -2.94
CA THR A 85 13.11 -20.38 -4.04
C THR A 85 14.58 -20.30 -4.44
N ALA A 86 15.51 -20.27 -3.48
CA ALA A 86 16.94 -20.28 -3.74
C ALA A 86 17.43 -21.62 -4.33
N GLY A 87 16.80 -22.74 -3.97
CA GLY A 87 17.12 -24.07 -4.48
C GLY A 87 16.53 -24.40 -5.86
N GLN A 88 15.51 -23.67 -6.30
CA GLN A 88 14.88 -23.82 -7.61
C GLN A 88 15.39 -22.72 -8.54
N ALA A 89 16.48 -23.00 -9.26
CA ALA A 89 17.16 -22.04 -10.14
C ALA A 89 16.31 -21.50 -11.33
N ALA A 90 15.01 -21.78 -11.40
CA ALA A 90 14.18 -21.44 -12.53
C ALA A 90 12.81 -20.79 -12.23
N GLY A 91 12.34 -20.67 -10.99
CA GLY A 91 11.05 -20.04 -10.74
C GLY A 91 10.86 -19.68 -9.26
N GLY A 92 10.43 -18.47 -8.99
CA GLY A 92 10.12 -17.96 -7.67
C GLY A 92 8.67 -17.46 -7.60
N VAL A 93 8.24 -17.04 -6.43
CA VAL A 93 7.00 -16.28 -6.25
C VAL A 93 7.40 -14.87 -5.85
N LEU A 94 6.94 -13.88 -6.61
CA LEU A 94 7.07 -12.47 -6.28
C LEU A 94 5.75 -11.99 -5.70
N ARG A 95 5.73 -11.68 -4.41
CA ARG A 95 4.53 -11.26 -3.68
C ARG A 95 4.54 -9.74 -3.53
N LEU A 96 3.64 -9.11 -4.26
CA LEU A 96 3.49 -7.67 -4.30
C LEU A 96 2.31 -7.22 -3.45
N VAL A 97 2.49 -6.14 -2.70
CA VAL A 97 1.38 -5.33 -2.23
C VAL A 97 1.51 -3.92 -2.83
N CYS A 98 0.41 -3.34 -3.23
CA CYS A 98 0.41 -2.04 -3.89
C CYS A 98 -0.72 -1.15 -3.39
N ALA A 99 -0.46 0.14 -3.26
CA ALA A 99 -1.54 1.11 -3.15
C ALA A 99 -2.45 0.99 -4.39
N GLN A 100 -3.75 0.77 -4.19
CA GLN A 100 -4.73 0.49 -5.24
C GLN A 100 -4.65 1.50 -6.40
N SER A 101 -4.42 2.77 -6.10
CA SER A 101 -4.30 3.83 -7.10
C SER A 101 -3.10 3.67 -8.05
N LEU A 102 -2.11 2.84 -7.71
CA LEU A 102 -0.87 2.65 -8.48
C LEU A 102 -0.87 1.36 -9.33
N THR A 103 -1.82 0.45 -9.12
CA THR A 103 -1.87 -0.83 -9.83
C THR A 103 -1.89 -0.63 -11.34
N VAL A 104 -2.83 0.16 -11.85
CA VAL A 104 -2.97 0.38 -13.29
C VAL A 104 -1.90 1.32 -13.85
N PRO A 105 -1.66 2.52 -13.26
CA PRO A 105 -0.75 3.50 -13.87
C PRO A 105 0.74 3.15 -13.76
N LEU A 106 1.12 2.31 -12.80
CA LEU A 106 2.52 1.95 -12.57
C LEU A 106 2.79 0.45 -12.74
N LEU A 107 2.04 -0.42 -12.07
CA LEU A 107 2.36 -1.85 -12.01
C LEU A 107 1.94 -2.64 -13.24
N ALA A 108 0.77 -2.39 -13.81
CA ALA A 108 0.19 -3.28 -14.83
C ALA A 108 1.14 -3.55 -16.01
N GLU A 109 1.80 -2.52 -16.52
CA GLU A 109 2.71 -2.65 -17.65
C GLU A 109 4.05 -3.30 -17.24
N VAL A 110 4.53 -3.04 -16.02
CA VAL A 110 5.73 -3.68 -15.49
C VAL A 110 5.49 -5.17 -15.30
N ILE A 111 4.37 -5.55 -14.68
CA ILE A 111 3.99 -6.95 -14.48
C ILE A 111 3.84 -7.66 -15.82
N ARG A 112 3.19 -7.05 -16.82
CA ARG A 112 3.05 -7.61 -18.16
C ARG A 112 4.40 -7.93 -18.81
N GLN A 113 5.37 -7.03 -18.71
CA GLN A 113 6.71 -7.24 -19.27
C GLN A 113 7.52 -8.23 -18.45
N TRP A 114 7.37 -8.18 -17.12
CA TRP A 114 8.01 -9.11 -16.22
C TRP A 114 7.58 -10.55 -16.51
N HIS A 115 6.27 -10.80 -16.62
CA HIS A 115 5.72 -12.12 -16.93
C HIS A 115 6.26 -12.66 -18.27
N ARG A 116 6.46 -11.79 -19.27
CA ARG A 116 7.06 -12.21 -20.57
C ARG A 116 8.53 -12.56 -20.46
N ARG A 117 9.30 -11.87 -19.60
CA ARG A 117 10.74 -12.10 -19.42
C ARG A 117 11.05 -13.20 -18.41
N HIS A 118 10.16 -13.42 -17.48
CA HIS A 118 10.30 -14.39 -16.39
C HIS A 118 9.05 -15.24 -16.26
N PRO A 119 8.74 -16.11 -17.28
CA PRO A 119 7.50 -16.90 -17.31
C PRO A 119 7.40 -17.91 -16.16
N ASP A 120 8.54 -18.32 -15.61
CA ASP A 120 8.63 -19.28 -14.50
C ASP A 120 8.46 -18.60 -13.11
N VAL A 121 8.38 -17.26 -13.04
CA VAL A 121 8.12 -16.54 -11.81
C VAL A 121 6.63 -16.27 -11.64
N ALA A 122 6.01 -16.89 -10.64
CA ALA A 122 4.65 -16.57 -10.28
C ALA A 122 4.59 -15.18 -9.60
N ILE A 123 3.61 -14.37 -9.97
CA ILE A 123 3.38 -13.05 -9.34
C ILE A 123 2.04 -13.10 -8.62
N THR A 124 2.05 -12.70 -7.36
CA THR A 124 0.82 -12.41 -6.62
C THR A 124 0.75 -10.92 -6.33
N LEU A 125 -0.42 -10.32 -6.48
CA LEU A 125 -0.65 -8.91 -6.20
C LEU A 125 -1.80 -8.79 -5.20
N ARG A 126 -1.55 -8.08 -4.12
CA ARG A 126 -2.57 -7.61 -3.19
C ARG A 126 -2.65 -6.10 -3.26
N GLU A 127 -3.85 -5.58 -3.42
CA GLU A 127 -4.11 -4.15 -3.40
C GLU A 127 -4.54 -3.73 -2.00
N SER A 128 -4.04 -2.58 -1.55
CA SER A 128 -4.43 -1.98 -0.27
C SER A 128 -4.78 -0.51 -0.45
N THR A 129 -5.77 -0.02 0.26
CA THR A 129 -6.09 1.39 0.37
C THR A 129 -5.37 2.05 1.54
N ALA A 130 -4.93 1.27 2.53
CA ALA A 130 -4.27 1.74 3.73
C ALA A 130 -2.76 1.44 3.72
N MET A 131 -1.95 2.46 4.02
CA MET A 131 -0.48 2.33 4.09
C MET A 131 -0.05 1.35 5.18
N ASP A 132 -0.67 1.42 6.36
CA ASP A 132 -0.30 0.56 7.51
C ASP A 132 -0.57 -0.91 7.23
N GLU A 133 -1.64 -1.24 6.50
CA GLU A 133 -1.92 -2.60 6.05
C GLU A 133 -0.82 -3.08 5.10
N ALA A 134 -0.46 -2.28 4.09
CA ALA A 134 0.58 -2.64 3.13
C ALA A 134 1.95 -2.84 3.79
N LEU A 135 2.32 -1.96 4.73
CA LEU A 135 3.55 -2.09 5.50
C LEU A 135 3.52 -3.29 6.44
N GLY A 136 2.35 -3.59 7.06
CA GLY A 136 2.15 -4.78 7.89
C GLY A 136 2.40 -6.08 7.13
N LEU A 137 1.97 -6.17 5.86
CA LEU A 137 2.21 -7.34 5.01
C LEU A 137 3.70 -7.55 4.68
N VAL A 138 4.45 -6.45 4.51
CA VAL A 138 5.91 -6.53 4.32
C VAL A 138 6.60 -6.89 5.63
N ASP A 139 6.16 -6.35 6.76
CA ASP A 139 6.73 -6.64 8.08
C ASP A 139 6.50 -8.10 8.52
N SER A 140 5.37 -8.69 8.13
CA SER A 140 5.04 -10.10 8.41
C SER A 140 5.58 -11.09 7.36
N ASP A 141 6.36 -10.65 6.37
CA ASP A 141 6.84 -11.46 5.24
C ASP A 141 5.70 -12.09 4.40
N GLU A 142 4.49 -11.55 4.47
CA GLU A 142 3.40 -11.93 3.58
C GLU A 142 3.55 -11.30 2.17
N ALA A 143 4.25 -10.17 2.07
CA ALA A 143 4.65 -9.55 0.82
C ALA A 143 6.16 -9.33 0.78
N ASP A 144 6.77 -9.48 -0.40
CA ASP A 144 8.19 -9.26 -0.61
C ASP A 144 8.51 -7.78 -0.82
N VAL A 145 7.56 -7.04 -1.39
CA VAL A 145 7.69 -5.60 -1.64
C VAL A 145 6.34 -4.91 -1.65
N ALA A 146 6.27 -3.74 -1.02
CA ALA A 146 5.15 -2.81 -1.12
C ALA A 146 5.49 -1.66 -2.07
N VAL A 147 4.55 -1.30 -2.96
CA VAL A 147 4.65 -0.13 -3.85
C VAL A 147 3.61 0.90 -3.42
N LEU A 148 4.07 2.04 -2.90
CA LEU A 148 3.20 3.03 -2.26
C LEU A 148 3.84 4.43 -2.24
N THR A 149 3.15 5.42 -1.70
CA THR A 149 3.75 6.73 -1.40
C THR A 149 4.73 6.59 -0.23
N ALA A 150 5.83 7.35 -0.26
CA ALA A 150 6.86 7.26 0.76
C ALA A 150 6.28 7.42 2.19
N PRO A 151 6.50 6.46 3.10
CA PRO A 151 6.08 6.57 4.49
C PRO A 151 6.91 7.61 5.23
N SER A 152 6.32 8.24 6.24
CA SER A 152 6.99 9.29 7.01
C SER A 152 8.07 8.77 7.95
N ALA A 153 8.00 7.50 8.37
CA ALA A 153 8.95 6.85 9.27
C ALA A 153 8.81 5.32 9.16
N GLY A 154 9.85 4.59 9.60
CA GLY A 154 9.81 3.13 9.68
C GLY A 154 11.20 2.50 9.62
N ARG A 155 11.27 1.20 9.94
CA ARG A 155 12.51 0.39 9.89
C ARG A 155 12.74 -0.28 8.54
N PHE A 156 11.99 0.12 7.54
CA PHE A 156 11.98 -0.52 6.23
C PHE A 156 13.11 0.00 5.34
N THR A 157 13.54 -0.84 4.40
CA THR A 157 14.38 -0.39 3.28
C THR A 157 13.48 0.26 2.23
N ILE A 158 13.79 1.51 1.91
CA ILE A 158 12.99 2.33 1.00
C ILE A 158 13.79 2.61 -0.27
N SER A 159 13.21 2.26 -1.39
CA SER A 159 13.77 2.48 -2.72
C SER A 159 12.88 3.44 -3.52
N ALA A 160 13.37 4.60 -3.90
CA ALA A 160 12.63 5.52 -4.78
C ALA A 160 12.35 4.83 -6.14
N VAL A 161 11.10 4.93 -6.61
CA VAL A 161 10.63 4.30 -7.86
C VAL A 161 10.27 5.35 -8.90
N ALA A 162 9.43 6.32 -8.54
CA ALA A 162 8.97 7.37 -9.43
C ALA A 162 8.53 8.61 -8.65
N GLU A 163 8.39 9.70 -9.37
CA GLU A 163 7.65 10.88 -8.92
C GLU A 163 6.32 10.95 -9.63
N GLU A 164 5.30 11.37 -8.92
CA GLU A 164 3.97 11.58 -9.49
C GLU A 164 3.45 12.96 -9.13
N GLU A 165 2.99 13.68 -10.15
CA GLU A 165 2.43 15.00 -9.96
C GLU A 165 1.04 14.94 -9.34
N ILE A 166 0.79 15.83 -8.39
CA ILE A 166 -0.54 16.11 -7.85
C ILE A 166 -1.09 17.31 -8.62
N VAL A 167 -2.31 17.14 -9.10
CA VAL A 167 -2.97 18.13 -9.98
C VAL A 167 -4.33 18.53 -9.42
N LEU A 168 -4.79 19.69 -9.82
CA LEU A 168 -6.17 20.10 -9.72
C LEU A 168 -6.95 19.49 -10.89
N ALA A 169 -8.09 18.87 -10.61
CA ALA A 169 -9.11 18.52 -11.59
C ALA A 169 -10.40 19.30 -11.28
N ALA A 170 -10.94 20.00 -12.27
CA ALA A 170 -12.08 20.89 -12.10
C ALA A 170 -13.07 20.74 -13.27
N PRO A 171 -14.36 21.11 -13.10
CA PRO A 171 -15.27 21.19 -14.23
C PRO A 171 -14.84 22.29 -15.19
N ALA A 172 -15.19 22.14 -16.47
CA ALA A 172 -14.98 23.20 -17.44
C ALA A 172 -15.75 24.49 -17.03
N GLY A 173 -15.08 25.64 -17.12
CA GLY A 173 -15.64 26.94 -16.70
C GLY A 173 -15.49 27.23 -15.18
N HIS A 174 -14.85 26.38 -14.41
CA HIS A 174 -14.49 26.70 -13.02
C HIS A 174 -13.40 27.78 -12.99
N PRO A 175 -13.47 28.81 -12.11
CA PRO A 175 -12.48 29.92 -12.11
C PRO A 175 -11.02 29.47 -12.02
N LEU A 176 -10.75 28.43 -11.24
CA LEU A 176 -9.39 27.86 -11.13
C LEU A 176 -8.96 27.11 -12.40
N ALA A 177 -9.90 26.68 -13.24
CA ALA A 177 -9.59 26.03 -14.51
C ALA A 177 -9.15 27.03 -15.60
N GLU A 178 -9.42 28.30 -15.42
CA GLU A 178 -9.01 29.37 -16.34
C GLU A 178 -7.58 29.86 -16.09
N GLN A 179 -7.02 29.51 -14.93
CA GLN A 179 -5.63 29.83 -14.58
C GLN A 179 -4.67 28.91 -15.32
N SER A 180 -3.49 29.39 -15.67
CA SER A 180 -2.41 28.57 -16.25
C SER A 180 -1.79 27.62 -15.22
N ALA A 181 -1.75 28.01 -13.94
CA ALA A 181 -1.35 27.20 -12.82
C ALA A 181 -2.08 27.65 -11.55
N VAL A 182 -2.32 26.75 -10.62
CA VAL A 182 -3.09 27.00 -9.40
C VAL A 182 -2.15 27.05 -8.22
N ARG A 183 -2.31 27.99 -7.32
CA ARG A 183 -1.58 27.99 -6.04
C ARG A 183 -2.40 27.24 -5.01
N LEU A 184 -1.73 26.66 -4.03
CA LEU A 184 -2.41 25.90 -2.98
C LEU A 184 -3.36 26.81 -2.17
N GLU A 185 -2.97 28.07 -1.95
CA GLU A 185 -3.76 29.10 -1.26
C GLU A 185 -5.08 29.44 -1.99
N ASP A 186 -5.12 29.23 -3.30
CA ASP A 186 -6.34 29.51 -4.10
C ASP A 186 -7.47 28.51 -3.79
N LEU A 187 -7.19 27.46 -3.00
CA LEU A 187 -8.16 26.44 -2.60
C LEU A 187 -8.94 26.80 -1.32
N GLU A 188 -8.62 27.93 -0.66
CA GLU A 188 -9.30 28.33 0.59
C GLU A 188 -10.81 28.48 0.36
N GLY A 189 -11.61 27.71 1.14
CA GLY A 189 -13.07 27.72 1.04
C GLY A 189 -13.66 27.14 -0.25
N VAL A 190 -12.85 26.59 -1.16
CA VAL A 190 -13.32 26.02 -2.43
C VAL A 190 -13.94 24.64 -2.18
N PRO A 191 -15.16 24.36 -2.75
CA PRO A 191 -15.77 23.03 -2.66
C PRO A 191 -14.87 21.92 -3.21
N LEU A 192 -14.52 20.95 -2.35
CA LEU A 192 -13.58 19.86 -2.62
C LEU A 192 -14.25 18.50 -2.55
N VAL A 193 -14.11 17.71 -3.60
CA VAL A 193 -14.32 16.26 -3.55
C VAL A 193 -13.05 15.63 -3.02
N HIS A 194 -13.09 15.21 -1.75
CA HIS A 194 -11.94 14.68 -1.04
C HIS A 194 -11.95 13.15 -0.99
N PHE A 195 -10.89 12.57 -0.44
CA PHE A 195 -10.81 11.12 -0.20
C PHE A 195 -11.36 10.74 1.17
N ALA A 196 -11.91 9.52 1.25
CA ALA A 196 -12.33 8.93 2.50
C ALA A 196 -11.11 8.60 3.40
N PRO A 197 -11.25 8.57 4.74
CA PRO A 197 -10.13 8.37 5.66
C PRO A 197 -9.32 7.08 5.45
N ASP A 198 -9.94 6.04 4.89
CA ASP A 198 -9.33 4.77 4.52
C ASP A 198 -8.50 4.83 3.23
N ASN A 199 -8.60 5.91 2.45
CA ASN A 199 -7.77 6.13 1.30
C ASN A 199 -6.43 6.75 1.72
N GLY A 200 -5.30 6.12 1.34
CA GLY A 200 -3.95 6.56 1.73
C GLY A 200 -3.57 7.99 1.31
N LEU A 201 -4.33 8.62 0.40
CA LEU A 201 -4.13 10.02 0.02
C LEU A 201 -4.82 11.00 0.98
N SER A 202 -5.85 10.58 1.70
CA SER A 202 -6.64 11.47 2.57
C SER A 202 -5.76 12.18 3.59
N ALA A 203 -5.12 11.42 4.47
CA ALA A 203 -4.27 11.96 5.52
C ALA A 203 -3.08 12.78 4.98
N TRP A 204 -2.51 12.36 3.84
CA TRP A 204 -1.40 13.08 3.21
C TRP A 204 -1.84 14.44 2.68
N LEU A 205 -3.00 14.54 2.04
CA LEU A 205 -3.57 15.81 1.57
C LEU A 205 -3.97 16.69 2.76
N ASP A 206 -4.68 16.15 3.76
CA ASP A 206 -5.09 16.86 4.97
C ASP A 206 -3.87 17.49 5.68
N GLN A 207 -2.77 16.75 5.82
CA GLN A 207 -1.53 17.27 6.39
C GLN A 207 -0.90 18.37 5.52
N SER A 208 -0.97 18.22 4.22
CA SER A 208 -0.42 19.20 3.29
C SER A 208 -1.21 20.51 3.31
N PHE A 209 -2.52 20.44 3.33
CA PHE A 209 -3.40 21.60 3.49
C PHE A 209 -3.17 22.30 4.83
N ALA A 210 -3.10 21.51 5.92
CA ALA A 210 -2.84 22.06 7.25
C ALA A 210 -1.49 22.77 7.35
N ARG A 211 -0.42 22.24 6.73
CA ARG A 211 0.90 22.89 6.68
C ARG A 211 0.88 24.20 5.90
N ALA A 212 0.06 24.28 4.87
CA ALA A 212 -0.11 25.49 4.06
C ALA A 212 -1.10 26.48 4.70
N GLY A 213 -1.82 26.10 5.76
CA GLY A 213 -2.87 26.90 6.37
C GLY A 213 -4.07 27.10 5.46
N VAL A 214 -4.39 26.13 4.60
CA VAL A 214 -5.46 26.19 3.61
C VAL A 214 -6.56 25.20 4.00
N HIS A 215 -7.83 25.62 3.91
CA HIS A 215 -8.99 24.88 4.37
C HIS A 215 -10.05 24.79 3.26
N PRO A 216 -9.91 23.86 2.28
CA PRO A 216 -10.95 23.64 1.28
C PRO A 216 -12.23 23.13 1.95
N GLU A 217 -13.39 23.45 1.38
CA GLU A 217 -14.67 22.97 1.87
C GLU A 217 -14.92 21.53 1.37
N THR A 218 -14.78 20.52 2.21
CA THR A 218 -15.07 19.13 1.82
C THR A 218 -16.57 18.92 1.65
N VAL A 219 -17.03 18.84 0.41
CA VAL A 219 -18.46 18.61 0.08
C VAL A 219 -18.80 17.14 -0.07
N MET A 220 -17.82 16.28 -0.39
CA MET A 220 -17.99 14.84 -0.57
C MET A 220 -16.67 14.11 -0.32
N ARG A 221 -16.78 12.84 0.13
CA ARG A 221 -15.63 11.94 0.23
C ARG A 221 -15.84 10.67 -0.58
N THR A 222 -14.78 10.18 -1.22
CA THR A 222 -14.76 8.91 -1.96
C THR A 222 -13.55 8.08 -1.59
N SER A 223 -13.69 6.76 -1.48
CA SER A 223 -12.57 5.83 -1.28
C SER A 223 -11.82 5.51 -2.58
N VAL A 224 -12.44 5.72 -3.74
CA VAL A 224 -11.87 5.41 -5.05
C VAL A 224 -11.15 6.62 -5.63
N THR A 225 -9.83 6.55 -5.74
CA THR A 225 -8.98 7.68 -6.18
C THR A 225 -9.40 8.22 -7.57
N ALA A 226 -9.72 7.33 -8.51
CA ALA A 226 -10.14 7.74 -9.86
C ALA A 226 -11.57 8.33 -9.92
N ALA A 227 -12.38 8.18 -8.87
CA ALA A 227 -13.72 8.76 -8.84
C ALA A 227 -13.70 10.27 -8.53
N ALA A 228 -12.74 10.74 -7.73
CA ALA A 228 -12.70 12.14 -7.29
C ALA A 228 -12.66 13.14 -8.47
N PRO A 229 -11.77 13.01 -9.48
CA PRO A 229 -11.80 13.92 -10.63
C PRO A 229 -13.11 13.84 -11.44
N GLN A 230 -13.71 12.66 -11.57
CA GLN A 230 -14.98 12.51 -12.30
C GLN A 230 -16.15 13.19 -11.58
N LEU A 231 -16.21 13.05 -10.25
CA LEU A 231 -17.21 13.72 -9.41
C LEU A 231 -17.03 15.25 -9.45
N ALA A 232 -15.78 15.72 -9.43
CA ALA A 232 -15.48 17.15 -9.60
C ALA A 232 -15.96 17.65 -10.96
N ALA A 233 -15.64 16.96 -12.06
CA ALA A 233 -16.09 17.32 -13.41
C ALA A 233 -17.62 17.33 -13.55
N ALA A 234 -18.33 16.52 -12.75
CA ALA A 234 -19.79 16.52 -12.67
C ALA A 234 -20.39 17.76 -11.95
N GLY A 235 -19.54 18.67 -11.46
CA GLY A 235 -20.00 19.96 -10.87
C GLY A 235 -20.05 19.94 -9.33
N LEU A 236 -19.52 18.94 -8.66
CA LEU A 236 -19.49 18.88 -7.18
C LEU A 236 -18.37 19.74 -6.55
N GLY A 237 -17.60 20.47 -7.35
CA GLY A 237 -16.47 21.27 -6.90
C GLY A 237 -15.19 20.92 -7.65
N ILE A 238 -14.06 20.91 -6.96
CA ILE A 238 -12.76 20.48 -7.49
C ILE A 238 -12.30 19.16 -6.89
N ALA A 239 -11.29 18.53 -7.48
CA ALA A 239 -10.53 17.45 -6.85
C ALA A 239 -9.03 17.75 -6.90
N VAL A 240 -8.33 17.44 -5.82
CA VAL A 240 -6.85 17.42 -5.75
C VAL A 240 -6.43 15.95 -5.76
N CYS A 241 -5.80 15.53 -6.84
CA CYS A 241 -5.54 14.10 -7.07
C CYS A 241 -4.23 13.84 -7.81
N PRO A 242 -3.70 12.61 -7.75
CA PRO A 242 -2.59 12.23 -8.62
C PRO A 242 -2.97 12.35 -10.10
N VAL A 243 -2.02 12.77 -10.91
CA VAL A 243 -2.24 12.93 -12.36
C VAL A 243 -2.71 11.63 -13.03
N SER A 244 -2.28 10.49 -12.53
CA SER A 244 -2.69 9.17 -13.02
C SER A 244 -4.14 8.78 -12.68
N ALA A 245 -4.77 9.47 -11.74
CA ALA A 245 -6.18 9.25 -11.40
C ALA A 245 -7.13 9.85 -12.44
N VAL A 246 -6.64 10.77 -13.27
CA VAL A 246 -7.41 11.39 -14.34
C VAL A 246 -7.41 10.49 -15.57
N SER A 247 -8.59 10.11 -16.06
CA SER A 247 -8.75 9.22 -17.21
C SER A 247 -8.47 9.89 -18.55
N ASP A 248 -8.16 9.08 -19.57
CA ASP A 248 -8.22 9.55 -20.96
C ASP A 248 -9.65 10.03 -21.28
N GLY A 249 -9.76 11.19 -21.94
CA GLY A 249 -11.08 11.78 -22.25
C GLY A 249 -11.80 12.40 -21.05
N PHE A 250 -11.05 12.79 -20.00
CA PHE A 250 -11.59 13.51 -18.86
C PHE A 250 -12.41 14.73 -19.31
N PRO A 251 -13.70 14.86 -18.89
CA PRO A 251 -14.59 15.90 -19.40
C PRO A 251 -14.36 17.29 -18.78
N GLY A 252 -13.47 17.38 -17.79
CA GLY A 252 -13.09 18.62 -17.12
C GLY A 252 -11.73 19.15 -17.57
N VAL A 253 -11.18 20.03 -16.77
CA VAL A 253 -9.88 20.67 -16.97
C VAL A 253 -8.91 20.23 -15.86
N VAL A 254 -7.65 19.99 -16.24
CA VAL A 254 -6.57 19.64 -15.33
C VAL A 254 -5.55 20.77 -15.29
N ARG A 255 -5.11 21.16 -14.08
CA ARG A 255 -4.09 22.20 -13.89
C ARG A 255 -2.99 21.73 -12.95
N SER A 256 -1.76 22.09 -13.27
CA SER A 256 -0.63 21.94 -12.35
C SER A 256 -0.72 22.95 -11.21
N PHE A 257 -0.15 22.59 -10.06
CA PHE A 257 0.10 23.57 -8.99
C PHE A 257 1.37 24.38 -9.26
N SER A 258 1.44 25.56 -8.72
CA SER A 258 2.63 26.41 -8.69
C SER A 258 2.96 26.82 -7.25
N PRO A 259 4.09 26.37 -6.69
CA PRO A 259 5.09 25.48 -7.29
C PRO A 259 4.53 24.09 -7.61
N ARG A 260 5.14 23.39 -8.56
CA ARG A 260 4.75 22.05 -8.95
C ARG A 260 4.74 21.11 -7.74
N TRP A 261 3.62 20.44 -7.52
CA TRP A 261 3.43 19.57 -6.35
C TRP A 261 3.58 18.11 -6.77
N VAL A 262 4.56 17.43 -6.19
CA VAL A 262 4.87 16.03 -6.50
C VAL A 262 4.88 15.17 -5.25
N ARG A 263 4.50 13.90 -5.40
CA ARG A 263 4.70 12.87 -4.38
C ARG A 263 5.72 11.85 -4.82
N GLN A 264 6.50 11.36 -3.89
CA GLN A 264 7.45 10.29 -4.12
C GLN A 264 6.74 8.94 -4.02
N LEU A 265 6.92 8.10 -5.03
CA LEU A 265 6.51 6.71 -5.04
C LEU A 265 7.72 5.83 -4.76
N VAL A 266 7.54 4.88 -3.87
CA VAL A 266 8.63 4.03 -3.38
C VAL A 266 8.26 2.55 -3.42
N ALA A 267 9.27 1.72 -3.53
CA ALA A 267 9.22 0.31 -3.18
C ALA A 267 9.78 0.15 -1.76
N VAL A 268 9.06 -0.55 -0.92
CA VAL A 268 9.39 -0.79 0.50
C VAL A 268 9.57 -2.28 0.72
N THR A 269 10.69 -2.67 1.34
CA THR A 269 11.00 -4.04 1.72
C THR A 269 11.36 -4.11 3.20
N SER A 270 11.20 -5.27 3.84
CA SER A 270 11.53 -5.46 5.28
C SER A 270 13.03 -5.38 5.54
N ALA A 271 13.84 -5.77 4.57
CA ALA A 271 15.31 -5.75 4.60
C ALA A 271 15.85 -5.43 3.21
N GLU A 272 17.18 -5.54 3.03
CA GLU A 272 17.80 -5.43 1.70
C GLU A 272 17.13 -6.43 0.73
N PRO A 273 16.65 -5.97 -0.43
CA PRO A 273 15.90 -6.81 -1.35
C PRO A 273 16.77 -7.93 -1.94
N ASP A 274 16.22 -9.12 -2.03
CA ASP A 274 16.86 -10.22 -2.75
C ASP A 274 17.03 -9.89 -4.26
N PRO A 275 17.83 -10.66 -5.02
CA PRO A 275 18.11 -10.37 -6.43
C PRO A 275 16.84 -10.37 -7.33
N LEU A 276 15.78 -11.11 -6.99
CA LEU A 276 14.52 -11.13 -7.73
C LEU A 276 13.75 -9.82 -7.51
N VAL A 277 13.57 -9.45 -6.25
CA VAL A 277 12.91 -8.21 -5.84
C VAL A 277 13.68 -6.99 -6.32
N ALA A 278 15.02 -6.98 -6.20
CA ALA A 278 15.87 -5.88 -6.66
C ALA A 278 15.72 -5.62 -8.17
N ARG A 279 15.65 -6.69 -8.99
CA ARG A 279 15.39 -6.58 -10.44
C ARG A 279 14.02 -6.00 -10.73
N PHE A 280 12.99 -6.46 -10.02
CA PHE A 280 11.63 -5.93 -10.17
C PHE A 280 11.57 -4.43 -9.83
N ILE A 281 12.20 -4.00 -8.74
CA ILE A 281 12.33 -2.58 -8.37
C ILE A 281 13.06 -1.78 -9.47
N GLY A 282 14.11 -2.35 -10.08
CA GLY A 282 14.79 -1.75 -11.22
C GLY A 282 13.87 -1.53 -12.42
N ASP A 283 13.00 -2.48 -12.71
CA ASP A 283 12.02 -2.36 -13.79
C ASP A 283 10.93 -1.31 -13.48
N LEU A 284 10.48 -1.21 -12.24
CA LEU A 284 9.58 -0.13 -11.80
C LEU A 284 10.20 1.25 -12.05
N ARG A 285 11.46 1.45 -11.66
CA ARG A 285 12.19 2.71 -11.86
C ARG A 285 12.30 3.11 -13.32
N SER A 286 12.53 2.14 -14.19
CA SER A 286 12.72 2.40 -15.63
C SER A 286 11.46 2.87 -16.33
N ARG A 287 10.28 2.64 -15.75
CA ARG A 287 8.98 2.91 -16.39
C ARG A 287 8.35 4.23 -15.98
N GLY A 288 8.36 4.53 -14.71
CA GLY A 288 7.62 5.65 -14.15
C GLY A 288 6.09 5.50 -14.27
N VAL A 289 5.39 6.52 -13.80
CA VAL A 289 3.91 6.55 -13.80
C VAL A 289 3.38 6.90 -15.18
N ARG A 290 2.39 6.15 -15.64
CA ARG A 290 1.69 6.44 -16.88
C ARG A 290 0.74 7.63 -16.69
N VAL A 291 0.97 8.68 -17.46
CA VAL A 291 0.05 9.83 -17.56
C VAL A 291 -0.71 9.74 -18.88
N PRO A 292 -2.06 9.83 -18.87
CA PRO A 292 -2.86 9.83 -20.09
C PRO A 292 -2.46 10.95 -21.05
N ARG A 293 -2.52 10.69 -22.37
CA ARG A 293 -2.04 11.66 -23.38
C ARG A 293 -2.81 12.98 -23.33
N GLY A 294 -4.12 12.94 -23.22
CA GLY A 294 -4.97 14.13 -23.14
C GLY A 294 -4.64 15.01 -21.93
N VAL A 295 -4.38 14.39 -20.77
CA VAL A 295 -3.97 15.08 -19.54
C VAL A 295 -2.59 15.71 -19.71
N ARG A 296 -1.64 14.98 -20.28
CA ARG A 296 -0.29 15.51 -20.56
C ARG A 296 -0.34 16.73 -21.45
N THR A 297 -1.17 16.72 -22.49
CA THR A 297 -1.36 17.87 -23.39
C THR A 297 -1.87 19.09 -22.66
N GLN A 298 -2.85 18.93 -21.76
CA GLN A 298 -3.36 20.05 -20.95
C GLN A 298 -2.27 20.65 -20.06
N LEU A 299 -1.48 19.80 -19.38
CA LEU A 299 -0.41 20.23 -18.46
C LEU A 299 0.77 20.89 -19.16
N THR A 300 1.06 20.53 -20.43
CA THR A 300 2.18 21.11 -21.20
C THR A 300 1.83 22.39 -21.95
N GLN A 301 0.55 22.61 -22.30
CA GLN A 301 0.12 23.83 -22.99
C GLN A 301 0.10 25.05 -22.07
N ASP A 302 -0.03 24.85 -20.76
CA ASP A 302 -0.21 25.90 -19.76
C ASP A 302 1.04 26.12 -18.86
N GLY A 303 2.13 25.33 -19.05
CA GLY A 303 3.35 25.46 -18.26
C GLY A 303 4.18 26.69 -18.66
N PRO A 304 4.81 27.43 -17.70
CA PRO A 304 5.76 28.48 -18.04
C PRO A 304 6.91 27.86 -18.83
N PRO A 305 7.48 28.57 -19.84
CA PRO A 305 8.63 28.08 -20.57
C PRO A 305 9.76 27.78 -19.56
N ALA A 306 10.34 26.60 -19.67
CA ALA A 306 11.45 26.16 -18.83
C ALA A 306 12.57 27.21 -18.86
N GLY A 307 12.67 28.01 -17.81
CA GLY A 307 13.74 28.96 -17.61
C GLY A 307 15.03 28.21 -17.42
N THR A 308 15.84 28.13 -18.45
CA THR A 308 17.23 27.68 -18.39
C THR A 308 17.99 28.55 -17.39
N PRO A 309 18.58 28.04 -16.32
CA PRO A 309 19.46 28.85 -15.50
C PRO A 309 20.70 29.23 -16.34
N ARG A 310 20.90 30.50 -16.59
CA ARG A 310 22.14 31.03 -17.15
C ARG A 310 23.26 30.78 -16.11
N PRO A 311 24.42 30.29 -16.52
CA PRO A 311 25.59 30.25 -15.66
C PRO A 311 26.01 31.68 -15.32
N ALA A 312 26.15 31.92 -14.02
CA ALA A 312 26.75 33.18 -13.53
C ALA A 312 28.23 33.23 -13.98
N SER A 313 28.60 34.34 -14.54
CA SER A 313 30.00 34.74 -14.88
C SER A 313 30.78 35.06 -13.63
#